data_43b9f3f2120bd4919148a029847ab9d4
#
_entry.id   43b9f3f2120bd4919148a029847ab9d4
#
_cell.length_a   1.000
_cell.length_b   1.000
_cell.length_c   1.000
_cell.angle_alpha   90.00
_cell.angle_beta   90.00
_cell.angle_gamma   90.00
#
_symmetry.space_group_name_H-M   'P 1'
#
loop_
_entity.id
_entity.type
_entity.pdbx_description
1 polymer ?
#
loop_
_entity_poly.entity_id
_entity_poly.type
_entity_poly.pdbx_seq_one_letter_code
_entity_poly.pdbx_strand_id
1 'polypeptide(L)'
;SEYGVHGGAQISLRTDDIARITNAMQQLRTNPPKAIAGMPVSSISDYANGYEGLAPSDCLSYQLSGTDRVVVRPSGTEAKLKVYIEVVRDAKNDVDATRKDAMSVVNQLGESITQLLAL
;
A
#
# COMPACT_ATOMS: atom_id res chain seq x y z
N SER A 1 -15.96 12.90 0.44
CA SER A 1 -17.38 13.26 0.56
C SER A 1 -17.86 13.03 1.99
N GLU A 2 -18.90 13.71 2.39
CA GLU A 2 -19.48 13.52 3.71
C GLU A 2 -20.05 12.11 3.91
N TYR A 3 -20.28 11.40 2.80
CA TYR A 3 -20.76 10.02 2.82
C TYR A 3 -19.67 9.01 2.54
N GLY A 4 -18.43 9.45 2.53
CA GLY A 4 -17.30 8.55 2.27
C GLY A 4 -17.05 7.62 3.44
N VAL A 5 -16.86 6.34 3.16
CA VAL A 5 -16.46 5.34 4.15
C VAL A 5 -15.00 4.98 3.90
N HIS A 6 -14.19 5.15 4.93
CA HIS A 6 -12.76 4.87 4.87
C HIS A 6 -12.48 3.53 5.54
N GLY A 7 -11.79 2.65 4.81
CA GLY A 7 -11.20 1.46 5.35
C GLY A 7 -9.69 1.60 5.28
N GLY A 8 -8.98 1.04 6.26
CA GLY A 8 -7.54 1.12 6.26
C GLY A 8 -6.92 0.04 7.10
N ALA A 9 -5.66 -0.25 6.80
CA ALA A 9 -4.85 -1.16 7.59
C ALA A 9 -3.39 -0.75 7.53
N GLN A 10 -2.69 -1.03 8.60
CA GLN A 10 -1.24 -0.95 8.66
C GLN A 10 -0.72 -2.35 8.93
N ILE A 11 0.17 -2.83 8.06
CA ILE A 11 0.74 -4.16 8.18
C ILE A 11 2.24 -4.01 8.36
N SER A 12 2.82 -4.76 9.30
CA SER A 12 4.26 -4.83 9.47
C SER A 12 4.73 -6.23 9.04
N LEU A 13 5.52 -6.28 7.98
CA LEU A 13 6.10 -7.52 7.48
C LEU A 13 7.53 -7.62 8.00
N ARG A 14 7.77 -8.55 8.90
CA ARG A 14 9.06 -8.69 9.57
C ARG A 14 9.88 -9.80 8.91
N THR A 15 11.19 -9.60 8.91
CA THR A 15 12.15 -10.61 8.46
C THR A 15 13.32 -10.60 9.43
N ASP A 16 14.21 -11.57 9.29
CA ASP A 16 15.41 -11.72 10.14
C ASP A 16 16.64 -10.97 9.58
N ASP A 17 16.51 -10.33 8.40
CA ASP A 17 17.65 -9.73 7.72
C ASP A 17 17.25 -8.45 7.00
N ILE A 18 17.86 -7.33 7.37
CA ILE A 18 17.61 -6.03 6.72
C ILE A 18 17.89 -6.08 5.22
N ALA A 19 18.85 -6.89 4.78
CA ALA A 19 19.14 -7.03 3.35
C ALA A 19 17.92 -7.50 2.56
N ARG A 20 17.05 -8.32 3.15
CA ARG A 20 15.82 -8.76 2.49
C ARG A 20 14.84 -7.61 2.27
N ILE A 21 14.80 -6.66 3.21
CA ILE A 21 13.98 -5.45 3.07
C ILE A 21 14.52 -4.58 1.93
N THR A 22 15.83 -4.36 1.90
CA THR A 22 16.47 -3.59 0.84
C THR A 22 16.21 -4.22 -0.53
N ASN A 23 16.36 -5.54 -0.63
CA ASN A 23 16.11 -6.27 -1.86
C ASN A 23 14.64 -6.18 -2.29
N ALA A 24 13.71 -6.27 -1.35
CA ALA A 24 12.28 -6.15 -1.66
C ALA A 24 11.96 -4.77 -2.27
N MET A 25 12.48 -3.69 -1.68
CA MET A 25 12.28 -2.34 -2.22
C MET A 25 12.92 -2.21 -3.60
N GLN A 26 14.10 -2.79 -3.80
CA GLN A 26 14.78 -2.76 -5.09
C GLN A 26 13.96 -3.51 -6.15
N GLN A 27 13.40 -4.67 -5.81
CA GLN A 27 12.58 -5.44 -6.74
C GLN A 27 11.30 -4.68 -7.10
N LEU A 28 10.68 -4.00 -6.16
CA LEU A 28 9.50 -3.17 -6.44
C LEU A 28 9.83 -2.05 -7.44
N ARG A 29 11.03 -1.51 -7.38
CA ARG A 29 11.47 -0.46 -8.31
C ARG A 29 11.87 -1.00 -9.67
N THR A 30 12.54 -2.16 -9.68
CA THR A 30 13.00 -2.80 -10.92
C THR A 30 11.85 -3.43 -11.70
N ASN A 31 10.91 -4.07 -10.99
CA ASN A 31 9.76 -4.75 -11.57
C ASN A 31 8.47 -4.22 -10.92
N PRO A 32 8.05 -3.00 -11.28
CA PRO A 32 6.86 -2.41 -10.65
C PRO A 32 5.62 -3.27 -10.90
N PRO A 33 4.80 -3.51 -9.87
CA PRO A 33 3.56 -4.24 -10.07
C PRO A 33 2.60 -3.44 -10.96
N LYS A 34 1.96 -4.12 -11.89
CA LYS A 34 0.95 -3.52 -12.78
C LYS A 34 -0.43 -3.54 -12.13
N ALA A 35 -0.63 -4.46 -11.17
CA ALA A 35 -1.88 -4.61 -10.45
C ALA A 35 -1.58 -5.16 -9.06
N ILE A 36 -2.43 -4.85 -8.10
CA ILE A 36 -2.41 -5.40 -6.75
C ILE A 36 -3.82 -5.91 -6.47
N ALA A 37 -3.95 -7.20 -6.11
CA ALA A 37 -5.25 -7.87 -5.91
C ALA A 37 -6.15 -7.73 -7.14
N GLY A 38 -5.57 -7.79 -8.33
CA GLY A 38 -6.31 -7.61 -9.58
C GLY A 38 -6.71 -6.18 -9.91
N MET A 39 -6.40 -5.22 -9.02
CA MET A 39 -6.72 -3.81 -9.24
C MET A 39 -5.56 -3.12 -9.95
N PRO A 40 -5.79 -2.50 -11.11
CA PRO A 40 -4.71 -1.85 -11.85
C PRO A 40 -4.05 -0.73 -11.07
N VAL A 41 -2.72 -0.66 -11.15
CA VAL A 41 -1.95 0.45 -10.59
C VAL A 41 -1.99 1.58 -11.61
N SER A 42 -2.61 2.71 -11.25
CA SER A 42 -2.76 3.85 -12.16
C SER A 42 -1.52 4.75 -12.14
N SER A 43 -0.85 4.86 -10.99
CA SER A 43 0.40 5.62 -10.88
C SER A 43 1.21 5.15 -9.69
N ILE A 44 2.52 5.40 -9.75
CA ILE A 44 3.46 5.07 -8.68
C ILE A 44 4.24 6.34 -8.37
N SER A 45 4.32 6.70 -7.09
CA SER A 45 5.16 7.78 -6.61
C SER A 45 6.33 7.19 -5.85
N ASP A 46 7.55 7.52 -6.27
CA ASP A 46 8.77 7.08 -5.62
C ASP A 46 9.42 8.29 -4.95
N TYR A 47 9.55 8.24 -3.65
CA TYR A 47 10.05 9.35 -2.85
C TYR A 47 11.57 9.31 -2.64
N ALA A 48 12.27 8.37 -3.25
CA ALA A 48 13.72 8.19 -3.05
C ALA A 48 14.54 9.43 -3.35
N ASN A 49 14.10 10.25 -4.33
CA ASN A 49 14.79 11.49 -4.71
C ASN A 49 14.04 12.74 -4.28
N GLY A 50 13.10 12.60 -3.34
CA GLY A 50 12.23 13.69 -2.93
C GLY A 50 11.01 13.81 -3.83
N TYR A 51 10.01 14.54 -3.36
CA TYR A 51 8.75 14.71 -4.09
C TYR A 51 8.08 15.99 -3.63
N GLU A 52 7.79 16.89 -4.58
CA GLU A 52 7.10 18.17 -4.32
C GLU A 52 7.66 18.95 -3.12
N GLY A 53 9.00 19.09 -3.07
CA GLY A 53 9.66 19.82 -2.00
C GLY A 53 9.87 19.04 -0.71
N LEU A 54 9.42 17.80 -0.64
CA LEU A 54 9.68 16.94 0.51
C LEU A 54 11.09 16.35 0.44
N ALA A 55 11.66 16.07 1.61
CA ALA A 55 12.95 15.42 1.70
C ALA A 55 12.89 14.00 1.11
N PRO A 56 14.00 13.50 0.53
CA PRO A 56 14.07 12.12 0.06
C PRO A 56 13.70 11.12 1.16
N SER A 57 12.97 10.09 0.77
CA SER A 57 12.53 9.04 1.68
C SER A 57 12.41 7.74 0.90
N ASP A 58 12.81 6.62 1.51
CA ASP A 58 12.61 5.31 0.90
C ASP A 58 11.16 4.88 1.10
N CYS A 59 10.33 5.27 0.14
CA CYS A 59 8.89 5.08 0.21
C CYS A 59 8.33 4.99 -1.21
N LEU A 60 7.43 4.04 -1.42
CA LEU A 60 6.71 3.86 -2.68
C LEU A 60 5.21 3.95 -2.41
N SER A 61 4.50 4.73 -3.19
CA SER A 61 3.06 4.87 -3.10
C SER A 61 2.42 4.43 -4.41
N TYR A 62 1.47 3.51 -4.32
CA TYR A 62 0.73 2.98 -5.46
C TYR A 62 -0.69 3.52 -5.42
N GLN A 63 -1.04 4.31 -6.43
CA GLN A 63 -2.42 4.75 -6.62
C GLN A 63 -3.14 3.69 -7.45
N LEU A 64 -4.25 3.19 -6.93
CA LEU A 64 -5.10 2.24 -7.63
C LEU A 64 -6.29 2.98 -8.25
N SER A 65 -7.25 2.23 -8.75
CA SER A 65 -8.48 2.82 -9.30
C SER A 65 -9.20 3.63 -8.23
N GLY A 66 -9.70 4.80 -8.61
CA GLY A 66 -10.38 5.68 -7.67
C GLY A 66 -9.40 6.28 -6.67
N THR A 67 -9.71 6.15 -5.39
CA THR A 67 -8.92 6.73 -4.30
C THR A 67 -8.20 5.68 -3.46
N ASP A 68 -8.21 4.42 -3.89
CA ASP A 68 -7.53 3.34 -3.18
C ASP A 68 -6.03 3.47 -3.34
N ARG A 69 -5.29 3.25 -2.26
CA ARG A 69 -3.85 3.47 -2.23
C ARG A 69 -3.14 2.47 -1.35
N VAL A 70 -1.96 2.06 -1.80
CA VAL A 70 -1.04 1.22 -1.01
C VAL A 70 0.29 1.95 -0.92
N VAL A 71 0.83 2.07 0.29
CA VAL A 71 2.13 2.71 0.52
C VAL A 71 3.04 1.69 1.19
N VAL A 72 4.26 1.57 0.68
CA VAL A 72 5.26 0.63 1.18
C VAL A 72 6.48 1.42 1.63
N ARG A 73 6.90 1.19 2.87
CA ARG A 73 8.01 1.93 3.47
C ARG A 73 8.80 1.06 4.45
N PRO A 74 10.13 0.94 4.29
CA PRO A 74 10.93 0.23 5.28
C PRO A 74 10.94 0.95 6.63
N SER A 75 11.07 0.17 7.71
CA SER A 75 11.42 0.74 9.00
C SER A 75 12.86 1.24 8.94
N GLY A 76 13.14 2.40 9.55
CA GLY A 76 14.49 2.95 9.57
C GLY A 76 15.45 2.20 10.49
N THR A 77 14.95 1.40 11.43
CA THR A 77 15.74 0.78 12.51
C THR A 77 15.57 -0.72 12.63
N GLU A 78 14.55 -1.31 12.05
CA GLU A 78 14.24 -2.72 12.20
C GLU A 78 14.12 -3.41 10.85
N ALA A 79 14.33 -4.73 10.85
CA ALA A 79 14.16 -5.55 9.63
C ALA A 79 12.67 -5.81 9.39
N LYS A 80 11.96 -4.76 9.02
CA LYS A 80 10.54 -4.85 8.69
C LYS A 80 10.15 -3.84 7.62
N LEU A 81 9.12 -4.19 6.90
CA LEU A 81 8.51 -3.35 5.88
C LEU A 81 7.11 -2.98 6.37
N LYS A 82 6.83 -1.69 6.36
CA LYS A 82 5.50 -1.18 6.74
C LYS A 82 4.68 -0.98 5.49
N VAL A 83 3.46 -1.49 5.51
CA VAL A 83 2.50 -1.35 4.41
C VAL A 83 1.27 -0.64 4.94
N TYR A 84 0.88 0.44 4.29
CA TYR A 84 -0.32 1.21 4.64
C TYR A 84 -1.31 1.06 3.49
N ILE A 85 -2.53 0.71 3.82
CA ILE A 85 -3.59 0.50 2.83
C ILE A 85 -4.74 1.44 3.17
N GLU A 86 -5.22 2.17 2.19
CA GLU A 86 -6.36 3.06 2.34
C GLU A 86 -7.35 2.80 1.20
N VAL A 87 -8.59 2.58 1.57
CA VAL A 87 -9.71 2.34 0.65
C VAL A 87 -10.82 3.30 1.02
N VAL A 88 -11.34 4.03 0.02
CA VAL A 88 -12.44 4.95 0.23
C VAL A 88 -13.60 4.52 -0.67
N ARG A 89 -14.79 4.40 -0.09
CA ARG A 89 -16.01 4.04 -0.81
C ARG A 89 -17.13 5.00 -0.48
N ASP A 90 -18.03 5.16 -1.42
CA ASP A 90 -19.20 6.00 -1.26
C ASP A 90 -20.32 5.19 -0.61
N ALA A 91 -20.78 5.63 0.56
CA ALA A 91 -21.83 4.94 1.32
C ALA A 91 -23.21 5.39 0.84
N LYS A 92 -23.63 4.94 -0.32
CA LYS A 92 -24.86 5.42 -0.97
C LYS A 92 -26.13 5.18 -0.13
N ASN A 93 -26.34 3.94 0.30
CA ASN A 93 -27.59 3.53 0.95
C ASN A 93 -27.37 2.85 2.30
N ASP A 94 -26.25 2.16 2.49
CA ASP A 94 -25.98 1.35 3.66
C ASP A 94 -24.52 1.50 4.08
N VAL A 95 -24.29 2.27 5.14
CA VAL A 95 -22.94 2.55 5.65
C VAL A 95 -22.28 1.26 6.13
N ASP A 96 -23.01 0.38 6.80
CA ASP A 96 -22.44 -0.85 7.35
C ASP A 96 -22.02 -1.81 6.25
N ALA A 97 -22.86 -1.98 5.22
CA ALA A 97 -22.52 -2.82 4.08
C ALA A 97 -21.31 -2.24 3.32
N THR A 98 -21.27 -0.93 3.15
CA THR A 98 -20.16 -0.25 2.47
C THR A 98 -18.86 -0.41 3.28
N ARG A 99 -18.92 -0.33 4.60
CA ARG A 99 -17.75 -0.54 5.45
C ARG A 99 -17.23 -1.97 5.33
N LYS A 100 -18.12 -2.95 5.30
CA LYS A 100 -17.75 -4.36 5.08
C LYS A 100 -17.04 -4.54 3.75
N ASP A 101 -17.58 -3.95 2.70
CA ASP A 101 -16.98 -4.03 1.36
C ASP A 101 -15.60 -3.38 1.34
N ALA A 102 -15.46 -2.20 1.94
CA ALA A 102 -14.18 -1.50 2.03
C ALA A 102 -13.15 -2.36 2.77
N MET A 103 -13.51 -2.96 3.89
CA MET A 103 -12.58 -3.81 4.65
C MET A 103 -12.24 -5.09 3.91
N SER A 104 -13.17 -5.64 3.12
CA SER A 104 -12.88 -6.79 2.27
C SER A 104 -11.79 -6.44 1.24
N VAL A 105 -11.90 -5.27 0.62
CA VAL A 105 -10.87 -4.80 -0.32
C VAL A 105 -9.54 -4.57 0.39
N VAL A 106 -9.56 -3.96 1.57
CA VAL A 106 -8.34 -3.76 2.38
C VAL A 106 -7.65 -5.11 2.64
N ASN A 107 -8.42 -6.13 3.02
CA ASN A 107 -7.87 -7.45 3.30
C ASN A 107 -7.29 -8.10 2.04
N GLN A 108 -7.96 -7.98 0.90
CA GLN A 108 -7.47 -8.50 -0.37
C GLN A 108 -6.17 -7.82 -0.79
N LEU A 109 -6.10 -6.51 -0.65
CA LEU A 109 -4.88 -5.75 -0.94
C LEU A 109 -3.74 -6.16 -0.01
N GLY A 110 -4.03 -6.32 1.28
CA GLY A 110 -3.04 -6.76 2.27
C GLY A 110 -2.47 -8.13 1.96
N GLU A 111 -3.32 -9.09 1.61
CA GLU A 111 -2.87 -10.43 1.23
C GLU A 111 -2.03 -10.40 -0.04
N SER A 112 -2.48 -9.67 -1.04
CA SER A 112 -1.79 -9.57 -2.32
C SER A 112 -0.41 -8.95 -2.17
N ILE A 113 -0.29 -7.84 -1.46
CA ILE A 113 1.01 -7.17 -1.28
C ILE A 113 1.96 -8.02 -0.43
N THR A 114 1.43 -8.73 0.57
CA THR A 114 2.23 -9.64 1.39
C THR A 114 2.84 -10.76 0.54
N GLN A 115 2.05 -11.35 -0.35
CA GLN A 115 2.53 -12.38 -1.26
C GLN A 115 3.53 -11.82 -2.26
N LEU A 116 3.27 -10.64 -2.79
CA LEU A 116 4.15 -9.99 -3.76
C LEU A 116 5.53 -9.72 -3.16
N LEU A 117 5.59 -9.28 -1.92
CA LEU A 117 6.85 -8.97 -1.25
C LEU A 117 7.63 -10.21 -0.82
N ALA A 118 6.95 -11.32 -0.54
CA ALA A 118 7.54 -12.63 -0.22
C ALA A 118 8.64 -12.59 0.85
N LEU A 119 8.39 -11.83 1.91
CA LEU A 119 9.32 -11.71 3.04
C LEU A 119 9.15 -12.82 4.07
#